data_8e9e8f46aee6a2801997b8a39c1c8079
#
_entry.id   8e9e8f46aee6a2801997b8a39c1c8079
#
_cell.length_a   1.000
_cell.length_b   1.000
_cell.length_c   1.000
_cell.angle_alpha   90.00
_cell.angle_beta   90.00
_cell.angle_gamma   90.00
#
_symmetry.space_group_name_H-M   'P 1'
#
loop_
_entity.id
_entity.type
_entity.pdbx_description
1 polymer ?
#
loop_
_entity_poly.entity_id
_entity_poly.type
_entity_poly.pdbx_seq_one_letter_code
_entity_poly.pdbx_strand_id
1 'polypeptide(L)'
;PDLQPVYEMGWKAPERFKVKAADGVTDLYGVMWKPADFDSTKVYPIISNVYPGPFFEYVPTRFTINDVYNTRLAQLGFIVITVGHRGGTPMRGKAYHTYGYNNMRDYPLADDKYAIEQLAARYPFIDATKVGIYGHSGGGFMSAAAICTYPDFYSAAVSSAGNHDNRIYNKGFVEIHFGVDEKVKTTRDSLGVESTMYDYSVRVRPNQELVKNYKHGLLLFTGAMDKTVNPANTLRLVDALIKADKDFEMFVLPKCTHGFFGESEDFFEHKMWRHF
;
A
#
# COMPACT_ATOMS: atom_id res chain seq x y z
N PRO A 1 18.41 -0.26 27.03
CA PRO A 1 19.43 -1.07 26.33
C PRO A 1 20.56 -0.16 25.87
N ASP A 2 21.79 -0.70 25.87
CA ASP A 2 22.95 -0.03 25.30
C ASP A 2 22.83 -0.06 23.77
N LEU A 3 22.82 1.10 23.14
CA LEU A 3 22.71 1.24 21.67
C LEU A 3 24.06 1.50 21.01
N GLN A 4 25.13 1.65 21.80
CA GLN A 4 26.47 1.96 21.27
C GLN A 4 26.91 1.01 20.16
N PRO A 5 26.76 -0.32 20.29
CA PRO A 5 27.16 -1.26 19.24
C PRO A 5 26.45 -1.04 17.89
N VAL A 6 25.16 -0.65 17.90
CA VAL A 6 24.43 -0.39 16.65
C VAL A 6 24.80 0.96 16.03
N TYR A 7 25.09 1.97 16.83
CA TYR A 7 25.63 3.25 16.34
C TYR A 7 27.02 3.07 15.72
N GLU A 8 27.88 2.24 16.29
CA GLU A 8 29.19 1.91 15.74
C GLU A 8 29.12 1.20 14.39
N MET A 9 28.05 0.45 14.12
CA MET A 9 27.76 -0.12 12.80
C MET A 9 27.15 0.88 11.82
N GLY A 10 27.00 2.13 12.22
CA GLY A 10 26.43 3.18 11.37
C GLY A 10 24.91 3.29 11.40
N TRP A 11 24.22 2.53 12.27
CA TRP A 11 22.77 2.66 12.40
C TRP A 11 22.41 4.09 12.87
N LYS A 12 21.38 4.64 12.26
CA LYS A 12 20.79 5.92 12.66
C LYS A 12 19.33 5.73 13.03
N ALA A 13 18.91 6.38 14.11
CA ALA A 13 17.50 6.38 14.49
C ALA A 13 16.66 7.02 13.37
N PRO A 14 15.52 6.42 13.01
CA PRO A 14 14.65 7.03 12.02
C PRO A 14 14.08 8.35 12.53
N GLU A 15 13.90 9.29 11.62
CA GLU A 15 13.47 10.65 11.93
C GLU A 15 11.96 10.79 11.82
N ARG A 16 11.32 11.42 12.80
CA ARG A 16 9.90 11.75 12.72
C ARG A 16 9.68 13.00 11.90
N PHE A 17 8.64 12.98 11.07
CA PHE A 17 8.23 14.15 10.30
C PHE A 17 6.73 14.40 10.39
N LYS A 18 6.33 15.60 10.01
CA LYS A 18 4.94 16.02 9.88
C LYS A 18 4.72 16.67 8.52
N VAL A 19 3.62 16.30 7.87
CA VAL A 19 3.15 16.85 6.60
C VAL A 19 1.64 17.07 6.65
N LYS A 20 1.06 17.69 5.63
CA LYS A 20 -0.39 17.78 5.46
C LYS A 20 -0.92 16.63 4.61
N ALA A 21 -2.14 16.20 4.92
CA ALA A 21 -2.91 15.33 4.04
C ALA A 21 -3.27 16.06 2.72
N ALA A 22 -3.79 15.33 1.75
CA ALA A 22 -4.18 15.91 0.46
C ALA A 22 -5.29 16.97 0.54
N ASP A 23 -5.95 17.11 1.69
CA ASP A 23 -6.89 18.21 1.96
C ASP A 23 -6.18 19.55 2.29
N GLY A 24 -4.85 19.54 2.46
CA GLY A 24 -4.05 20.71 2.82
C GLY A 24 -4.18 21.16 4.28
N VAL A 25 -5.02 20.51 5.08
CA VAL A 25 -5.38 20.94 6.45
C VAL A 25 -4.98 19.92 7.50
N THR A 26 -5.33 18.65 7.33
CA THR A 26 -5.11 17.57 8.31
C THR A 26 -3.63 17.26 8.45
N ASP A 27 -3.11 17.31 9.68
CA ASP A 27 -1.73 16.91 9.96
C ASP A 27 -1.58 15.38 9.85
N LEU A 28 -0.59 14.93 9.10
CA LEU A 28 -0.14 13.55 9.06
C LEU A 28 1.26 13.44 9.66
N TYR A 29 1.50 12.35 10.37
CA TYR A 29 2.80 12.07 10.99
C TYR A 29 3.42 10.87 10.31
N GLY A 30 4.73 10.89 10.15
CA GLY A 30 5.47 9.81 9.53
C GLY A 30 6.85 9.62 10.14
N VAL A 31 7.54 8.60 9.64
CA VAL A 31 8.90 8.24 10.02
C VAL A 31 9.71 8.04 8.75
N MET A 32 10.94 8.54 8.76
CA MET A 32 11.90 8.49 7.65
C MET A 32 13.16 7.75 8.07
N TRP A 33 13.54 6.73 7.31
CA TRP A 33 14.81 6.02 7.41
C TRP A 33 15.76 6.55 6.34
N LYS A 34 17.02 6.75 6.72
CA LYS A 34 18.09 7.22 5.85
C LYS A 34 19.24 6.19 5.83
N PRO A 35 20.05 6.13 4.77
CA PRO A 35 21.26 5.30 4.75
C PRO A 35 22.21 5.60 5.93
N ALA A 36 23.01 4.63 6.34
CA ALA A 36 24.03 4.83 7.38
C ALA A 36 25.05 5.90 6.98
N ASP A 37 25.43 5.90 5.70
CA ASP A 37 26.34 6.85 5.05
C ASP A 37 25.63 8.06 4.44
N PHE A 38 24.43 8.40 4.95
CA PHE A 38 23.63 9.51 4.44
C PHE A 38 24.43 10.82 4.35
N ASP A 39 24.40 11.42 3.18
CA ASP A 39 25.03 12.69 2.86
C ASP A 39 23.96 13.64 2.27
N SER A 40 23.66 14.73 2.98
CA SER A 40 22.64 15.70 2.58
C SER A 40 22.95 16.46 1.28
N THR A 41 24.16 16.33 0.74
CA THR A 41 24.56 16.90 -0.55
C THR A 41 24.26 16.00 -1.74
N LYS A 42 23.93 14.73 -1.49
CA LYS A 42 23.52 13.75 -2.49
C LYS A 42 22.00 13.71 -2.62
N VAL A 43 21.53 13.12 -3.71
CA VAL A 43 20.10 12.95 -4.00
C VAL A 43 19.77 11.46 -4.01
N TYR A 44 18.68 11.10 -3.33
CA TYR A 44 18.27 9.72 -3.11
C TYR A 44 16.85 9.47 -3.64
N PRO A 45 16.60 8.34 -4.29
CA PRO A 45 15.23 7.91 -4.56
C PRO A 45 14.47 7.66 -3.26
N ILE A 46 13.14 7.80 -3.30
CA ILE A 46 12.28 7.62 -2.12
C ILE A 46 11.35 6.42 -2.30
N ILE A 47 11.20 5.63 -1.23
CA ILE A 47 10.26 4.51 -1.18
C ILE A 47 9.28 4.73 -0.02
N SER A 48 7.97 4.63 -0.30
CA SER A 48 6.92 4.64 0.71
C SER A 48 6.48 3.23 1.05
N ASN A 49 6.53 2.86 2.32
CA ASN A 49 5.95 1.64 2.86
C ASN A 49 4.55 1.96 3.39
N VAL A 50 3.52 1.37 2.81
CA VAL A 50 2.14 1.78 3.02
C VAL A 50 1.22 0.69 3.57
N TYR A 51 0.26 1.13 4.39
CA TYR A 51 -0.88 0.32 4.81
C TYR A 51 -2.08 1.23 5.10
N PRO A 52 -3.25 1.05 4.44
CA PRO A 52 -4.35 2.02 4.50
C PRO A 52 -5.15 2.03 5.81
N GLY A 53 -4.87 1.18 6.75
CA GLY A 53 -5.63 1.03 7.99
C GLY A 53 -6.66 -0.10 7.89
N PRO A 54 -7.77 -0.10 8.67
CA PRO A 54 -8.35 1.01 9.47
C PRO A 54 -8.05 0.95 10.97
N PHE A 55 -7.35 -0.06 11.46
CA PHE A 55 -7.25 -0.30 12.91
C PHE A 55 -6.06 0.41 13.56
N PHE A 56 -5.03 0.68 12.78
CA PHE A 56 -3.82 1.38 13.23
C PHE A 56 -3.16 2.11 12.06
N GLU A 57 -2.50 3.22 12.35
CA GLU A 57 -1.59 3.84 11.40
C GLU A 57 -0.32 3.00 11.28
N TYR A 58 0.12 2.77 10.05
CA TYR A 58 1.33 1.98 9.78
C TYR A 58 2.60 2.82 10.00
N VAL A 59 2.62 3.54 11.13
CA VAL A 59 3.72 4.39 11.56
C VAL A 59 4.23 3.87 12.89
N PRO A 60 5.52 3.52 13.03
CA PRO A 60 6.08 3.04 14.28
C PRO A 60 5.84 4.02 15.43
N THR A 61 5.16 3.58 16.47
CA THR A 61 4.89 4.37 17.70
C THR A 61 5.83 4.00 18.84
N ARG A 62 6.55 2.88 18.72
CA ARG A 62 7.52 2.39 19.69
C ARG A 62 8.92 2.44 19.09
N PHE A 63 9.92 2.59 19.95
CA PHE A 63 11.30 2.46 19.54
C PHE A 63 11.58 1.01 19.10
N THR A 64 12.18 0.86 17.94
CA THR A 64 12.71 -0.40 17.45
C THR A 64 14.01 -0.14 16.70
N ILE A 65 15.02 -0.98 16.91
CA ILE A 65 16.26 -0.96 16.14
C ILE A 65 16.02 -1.63 14.77
N ASN A 66 15.14 -2.61 14.76
CA ASN A 66 14.91 -3.48 13.63
C ASN A 66 13.50 -3.28 13.08
N ASP A 67 13.35 -2.30 12.21
CA ASP A 67 12.27 -2.28 11.22
C ASP A 67 12.83 -2.94 9.96
N VAL A 68 12.65 -4.25 9.87
CA VAL A 68 13.45 -5.13 9.01
C VAL A 68 13.52 -4.62 7.57
N TYR A 69 12.37 -4.37 6.94
CA TYR A 69 12.35 -3.99 5.52
C TYR A 69 12.77 -2.54 5.31
N ASN A 70 12.24 -1.60 6.10
CA ASN A 70 12.52 -0.18 5.95
C ASN A 70 14.00 0.13 6.18
N THR A 71 14.57 -0.43 7.26
CA THR A 71 15.99 -0.22 7.59
C THR A 71 16.89 -0.81 6.50
N ARG A 72 16.60 -2.02 6.01
CA ARG A 72 17.42 -2.68 4.97
C ARG A 72 17.35 -1.94 3.64
N LEU A 73 16.17 -1.52 3.19
CA LEU A 73 16.03 -0.70 1.99
C LEU A 73 16.79 0.62 2.12
N ALA A 74 16.75 1.27 3.27
CA ALA A 74 17.52 2.48 3.49
C ALA A 74 19.04 2.24 3.34
N GLN A 75 19.56 1.08 3.81
CA GLN A 75 20.99 0.73 3.65
C GLN A 75 21.40 0.50 2.19
N LEU A 76 20.45 0.25 1.29
CA LEU A 76 20.70 0.15 -0.15
C LEU A 76 20.76 1.51 -0.87
N GLY A 77 20.60 2.61 -0.15
CA GLY A 77 20.72 3.96 -0.70
C GLY A 77 19.37 4.63 -0.99
N PHE A 78 18.30 4.20 -0.37
CA PHE A 78 16.97 4.84 -0.49
C PHE A 78 16.63 5.70 0.74
N ILE A 79 15.88 6.76 0.52
CA ILE A 79 15.07 7.34 1.59
C ILE A 79 13.81 6.50 1.70
N VAL A 80 13.54 5.93 2.87
CA VAL A 80 12.34 5.10 3.09
C VAL A 80 11.43 5.82 4.07
N ILE A 81 10.14 5.86 3.80
CA ILE A 81 9.16 6.49 4.67
C ILE A 81 7.99 5.57 4.98
N THR A 82 7.38 5.80 6.13
CA THR A 82 5.99 5.46 6.41
C THR A 82 5.27 6.74 6.81
N VAL A 83 4.05 6.93 6.33
CA VAL A 83 3.22 8.07 6.71
C VAL A 83 1.81 7.60 7.03
N GLY A 84 1.23 8.15 8.11
CA GLY A 84 -0.18 7.97 8.42
C GLY A 84 -1.06 8.66 7.39
N HIS A 85 -2.27 8.16 7.24
CA HIS A 85 -3.27 8.80 6.38
C HIS A 85 -4.62 8.82 7.07
N ARG A 86 -5.47 9.72 6.63
CA ARG A 86 -6.82 9.86 7.20
C ARG A 86 -7.56 8.53 7.14
N GLY A 87 -8.21 8.17 8.24
CA GLY A 87 -8.88 6.88 8.39
C GLY A 87 -7.99 5.76 8.93
N GLY A 88 -6.68 5.97 9.06
CA GLY A 88 -5.71 4.93 9.47
C GLY A 88 -5.87 4.43 10.89
N THR A 89 -6.33 5.26 11.83
CA THR A 89 -6.43 4.85 13.24
C THR A 89 -7.60 5.51 13.98
N PRO A 90 -8.24 4.78 14.92
CA PRO A 90 -9.22 5.36 15.84
C PRO A 90 -8.59 6.28 16.91
N MET A 91 -7.28 6.20 17.14
CA MET A 91 -6.58 6.91 18.20
C MET A 91 -6.53 8.43 18.02
N ARG A 92 -6.84 8.94 16.83
CA ARG A 92 -6.87 10.36 16.50
C ARG A 92 -8.28 10.97 16.49
N GLY A 93 -9.24 10.24 17.03
CA GLY A 93 -10.63 10.67 17.15
C GLY A 93 -11.53 10.24 16.01
N LYS A 94 -12.84 10.36 16.24
CA LYS A 94 -13.87 9.80 15.33
C LYS A 94 -13.79 10.39 13.93
N ALA A 95 -13.70 11.70 13.77
CA ALA A 95 -13.68 12.35 12.46
C ALA A 95 -12.50 11.90 11.58
N TYR A 96 -11.33 11.73 12.18
CA TYR A 96 -10.15 11.22 11.49
C TYR A 96 -10.34 9.75 11.10
N HIS A 97 -10.79 8.90 12.02
CA HIS A 97 -10.95 7.46 11.79
C HIS A 97 -12.02 7.15 10.76
N THR A 98 -13.18 7.81 10.84
CA THR A 98 -14.29 7.53 9.93
C THR A 98 -14.13 8.16 8.55
N TYR A 99 -13.11 8.99 8.34
CA TYR A 99 -12.83 9.57 7.04
C TYR A 99 -12.65 8.50 5.95
N GLY A 100 -12.11 7.35 6.35
CA GLY A 100 -11.86 6.21 5.48
C GLY A 100 -13.05 5.33 5.16
N TYR A 101 -14.16 5.50 5.81
CA TYR A 101 -15.31 4.62 5.60
C TYR A 101 -15.84 4.74 4.16
N ASN A 102 -16.09 3.58 3.57
CA ASN A 102 -16.56 3.43 2.21
C ASN A 102 -15.54 3.78 1.10
N ASN A 103 -14.30 4.12 1.45
CA ASN A 103 -13.23 4.30 0.46
C ASN A 103 -11.82 4.20 1.08
N MET A 104 -11.46 3.03 1.58
CA MET A 104 -10.18 2.83 2.29
C MET A 104 -8.98 2.60 1.34
N ARG A 105 -9.01 3.10 0.12
CA ARG A 105 -7.87 3.03 -0.81
C ARG A 105 -7.54 4.37 -1.46
N ASP A 106 -8.52 5.07 -2.00
CA ASP A 106 -8.21 6.17 -2.93
C ASP A 106 -7.69 7.42 -2.21
N TYR A 107 -8.24 7.79 -1.04
CA TYR A 107 -7.72 8.93 -0.29
C TYR A 107 -6.38 8.63 0.44
N PRO A 108 -6.08 7.40 0.94
CA PRO A 108 -4.72 7.10 1.38
C PRO A 108 -3.68 7.27 0.27
N LEU A 109 -4.01 6.92 -0.99
CA LEU A 109 -3.12 7.16 -2.13
C LEU A 109 -2.85 8.65 -2.34
N ALA A 110 -3.87 9.49 -2.28
CA ALA A 110 -3.73 10.93 -2.42
C ALA A 110 -2.91 11.53 -1.26
N ASP A 111 -3.13 11.05 -0.04
CA ASP A 111 -2.38 11.47 1.15
C ASP A 111 -0.90 11.09 1.05
N ASP A 112 -0.58 9.86 0.62
CA ASP A 112 0.79 9.37 0.44
C ASP A 112 1.54 10.18 -0.63
N LYS A 113 0.93 10.34 -1.80
CA LYS A 113 1.51 11.14 -2.89
C LYS A 113 1.80 12.57 -2.43
N TYR A 114 0.82 13.24 -1.81
CA TYR A 114 0.98 14.61 -1.34
C TYR A 114 2.02 14.75 -0.22
N ALA A 115 2.15 13.73 0.64
CA ALA A 115 3.20 13.67 1.65
C ALA A 115 4.60 13.62 1.02
N ILE A 116 4.81 12.77 0.01
CA ILE A 116 6.07 12.66 -0.72
C ILE A 116 6.43 13.99 -1.42
N GLU A 117 5.47 14.61 -2.09
CA GLU A 117 5.66 15.91 -2.75
C GLU A 117 6.11 17.00 -1.75
N GLN A 118 5.50 17.06 -0.56
CA GLN A 118 5.89 17.99 0.50
C GLN A 118 7.28 17.70 1.05
N LEU A 119 7.64 16.41 1.23
CA LEU A 119 8.97 16.03 1.69
C LEU A 119 10.04 16.39 0.66
N ALA A 120 9.80 16.12 -0.62
CA ALA A 120 10.73 16.49 -1.70
C ALA A 120 10.90 18.02 -1.83
N ALA A 121 9.82 18.78 -1.65
CA ALA A 121 9.91 20.25 -1.62
C ALA A 121 10.68 20.79 -0.40
N ARG A 122 10.66 20.06 0.72
CA ARG A 122 11.35 20.42 1.97
C ARG A 122 12.82 19.99 1.98
N TYR A 123 13.12 18.84 1.39
CA TYR A 123 14.42 18.19 1.48
C TYR A 123 15.02 17.97 0.09
N PRO A 124 16.01 18.81 -0.32
CA PRO A 124 16.64 18.72 -1.64
C PRO A 124 17.34 17.38 -1.93
N PHE A 125 17.59 16.57 -0.92
CA PHE A 125 18.16 15.24 -1.06
C PHE A 125 17.15 14.16 -1.50
N ILE A 126 15.86 14.47 -1.68
CA ILE A 126 14.83 13.54 -2.14
C ILE A 126 14.60 13.72 -3.64
N ASP A 127 14.77 12.65 -4.41
CA ASP A 127 14.46 12.61 -5.84
C ASP A 127 12.98 12.24 -6.06
N ALA A 128 12.14 13.25 -6.24
CA ALA A 128 10.72 13.04 -6.53
C ALA A 128 10.43 12.45 -7.93
N THR A 129 11.44 12.26 -8.78
CA THR A 129 11.31 11.58 -10.08
C THR A 129 11.53 10.07 -9.98
N LYS A 130 11.97 9.57 -8.83
CA LYS A 130 12.25 8.16 -8.53
C LYS A 130 11.53 7.74 -7.26
N VAL A 131 10.25 7.49 -7.40
CA VAL A 131 9.38 7.15 -6.27
C VAL A 131 8.96 5.69 -6.35
N GLY A 132 9.32 4.93 -5.31
CA GLY A 132 8.87 3.57 -5.10
C GLY A 132 7.75 3.50 -4.05
N ILE A 133 6.97 2.42 -4.11
CA ILE A 133 5.92 2.13 -3.12
C ILE A 133 5.85 0.62 -2.85
N TYR A 134 5.71 0.22 -1.60
CA TYR A 134 5.45 -1.18 -1.29
C TYR A 134 4.53 -1.35 -0.09
N GLY A 135 3.91 -2.52 -0.04
CA GLY A 135 3.08 -2.88 1.09
C GLY A 135 2.58 -4.32 1.03
N HIS A 136 2.07 -4.79 2.15
CA HIS A 136 1.53 -6.13 2.32
C HIS A 136 0.04 -6.08 2.60
N SER A 137 -0.74 -7.08 2.14
CA SER A 137 -2.19 -7.16 2.42
C SER A 137 -2.93 -5.91 1.89
N GLY A 138 -3.62 -5.16 2.73
CA GLY A 138 -4.19 -3.85 2.38
C GLY A 138 -3.15 -2.89 1.79
N GLY A 139 -1.89 -2.95 2.26
CA GLY A 139 -0.78 -2.21 1.68
C GLY A 139 -0.41 -2.68 0.27
N GLY A 140 -0.48 -3.99 0.00
CA GLY A 140 -0.33 -4.54 -1.35
C GLY A 140 -1.45 -4.09 -2.29
N PHE A 141 -2.69 -4.08 -1.81
CA PHE A 141 -3.83 -3.50 -2.54
C PHE A 141 -3.59 -2.03 -2.90
N MET A 142 -3.11 -1.23 -1.93
CA MET A 142 -2.79 0.17 -2.12
C MET A 142 -1.60 0.38 -3.06
N SER A 143 -0.52 -0.39 -2.95
CA SER A 143 0.68 -0.25 -3.79
C SER A 143 0.40 -0.52 -5.26
N ALA A 144 -0.35 -1.59 -5.58
CA ALA A 144 -0.75 -1.88 -6.95
C ALA A 144 -1.72 -0.81 -7.51
N ALA A 145 -2.61 -0.27 -6.67
CA ALA A 145 -3.47 0.84 -7.07
C ALA A 145 -2.69 2.13 -7.32
N ALA A 146 -1.65 2.41 -6.52
CA ALA A 146 -0.81 3.60 -6.64
C ALA A 146 -0.18 3.73 -8.02
N ILE A 147 0.51 2.68 -8.46
CA ILE A 147 1.21 2.69 -9.75
C ILE A 147 0.25 2.69 -10.96
N CYS A 148 -0.99 2.20 -10.77
CA CYS A 148 -2.03 2.30 -11.77
C CYS A 148 -2.74 3.66 -11.79
N THR A 149 -2.86 4.33 -10.63
CA THR A 149 -3.58 5.60 -10.50
C THR A 149 -2.67 6.79 -10.83
N TYR A 150 -1.40 6.72 -10.43
CA TYR A 150 -0.40 7.75 -10.63
C TYR A 150 0.84 7.19 -11.36
N PRO A 151 0.70 6.71 -12.61
CA PRO A 151 1.76 5.98 -13.33
C PRO A 151 2.94 6.87 -13.74
N ASP A 152 2.81 8.17 -13.63
CA ASP A 152 3.88 9.16 -13.89
C ASP A 152 4.56 9.62 -12.59
N PHE A 153 4.04 9.20 -11.43
CA PHE A 153 4.60 9.54 -10.12
C PHE A 153 5.33 8.37 -9.48
N TYR A 154 4.69 7.17 -9.45
CA TYR A 154 5.33 5.96 -8.93
C TYR A 154 6.04 5.22 -10.05
N SER A 155 7.37 5.05 -9.92
CA SER A 155 8.22 4.37 -10.90
C SER A 155 8.29 2.86 -10.67
N ALA A 156 8.15 2.42 -9.42
CA ALA A 156 8.19 1.01 -9.04
C ALA A 156 7.20 0.73 -7.89
N ALA A 157 6.55 -0.42 -7.92
CA ALA A 157 5.65 -0.88 -6.87
C ALA A 157 5.86 -2.36 -6.56
N VAL A 158 5.92 -2.69 -5.27
CA VAL A 158 5.91 -4.08 -4.80
C VAL A 158 4.63 -4.30 -4.01
N SER A 159 3.81 -5.22 -4.49
CA SER A 159 2.52 -5.57 -3.89
C SER A 159 2.52 -7.01 -3.43
N SER A 160 2.45 -7.24 -2.14
CA SER A 160 2.40 -8.59 -1.58
C SER A 160 1.04 -8.89 -0.92
N ALA A 161 0.47 -10.05 -1.24
CA ALA A 161 -0.79 -10.58 -0.71
C ALA A 161 -1.96 -9.56 -0.71
N GLY A 162 -2.07 -8.73 -1.75
CA GLY A 162 -3.05 -7.66 -1.84
C GLY A 162 -4.47 -8.15 -2.14
N ASN A 163 -5.47 -7.58 -1.46
CA ASN A 163 -6.89 -7.84 -1.71
C ASN A 163 -7.41 -7.03 -2.92
N HIS A 164 -6.86 -7.32 -4.10
CA HIS A 164 -7.06 -6.56 -5.33
C HIS A 164 -8.51 -6.55 -5.83
N ASP A 165 -9.31 -7.54 -5.46
CA ASP A 165 -10.73 -7.62 -5.79
C ASP A 165 -11.58 -7.88 -4.54
N ASN A 166 -12.11 -6.83 -3.96
CA ASN A 166 -12.91 -6.91 -2.74
C ASN A 166 -14.27 -7.61 -2.91
N ARG A 167 -14.67 -7.95 -4.15
CA ARG A 167 -15.86 -8.79 -4.41
C ARG A 167 -15.67 -10.25 -3.98
N ILE A 168 -14.40 -10.68 -3.80
CA ILE A 168 -14.05 -12.03 -3.31
C ILE A 168 -13.29 -11.99 -1.98
N TYR A 169 -13.37 -10.88 -1.25
CA TYR A 169 -12.78 -10.71 0.08
C TYR A 169 -13.83 -10.91 1.18
N ASN A 170 -13.44 -10.72 2.45
CA ASN A 170 -14.35 -10.84 3.60
C ASN A 170 -15.50 -9.83 3.52
N LYS A 171 -16.74 -10.31 3.39
CA LYS A 171 -17.92 -9.48 3.16
C LYS A 171 -18.15 -8.43 4.24
N GLY A 172 -18.09 -8.81 5.53
CA GLY A 172 -18.30 -7.87 6.63
C GLY A 172 -17.27 -6.75 6.66
N PHE A 173 -15.99 -7.07 6.36
CA PHE A 173 -14.95 -6.07 6.23
C PHE A 173 -15.20 -5.13 5.04
N VAL A 174 -15.63 -5.70 3.91
CA VAL A 174 -15.90 -4.93 2.68
C VAL A 174 -17.05 -3.97 2.87
N GLU A 175 -18.14 -4.39 3.48
CA GLU A 175 -19.31 -3.55 3.74
C GLU A 175 -18.96 -2.32 4.58
N ILE A 176 -18.13 -2.50 5.62
CA ILE A 176 -17.74 -1.41 6.53
C ILE A 176 -16.69 -0.47 5.88
N HIS A 177 -15.67 -1.02 5.22
CA HIS A 177 -14.48 -0.26 4.88
C HIS A 177 -14.39 0.15 3.42
N PHE A 178 -14.97 -0.64 2.50
CA PHE A 178 -14.95 -0.33 1.07
C PHE A 178 -16.28 0.17 0.53
N GLY A 179 -17.33 0.02 1.31
CA GLY A 179 -18.70 0.42 0.96
C GLY A 179 -19.34 -0.49 -0.08
N VAL A 180 -20.64 -0.68 0.08
CA VAL A 180 -21.47 -1.45 -0.83
C VAL A 180 -22.63 -0.59 -1.29
N ASP A 181 -22.89 -0.57 -2.59
CA ASP A 181 -24.06 0.05 -3.17
C ASP A 181 -25.08 -1.03 -3.50
N GLU A 182 -26.32 -0.85 -3.05
CA GLU A 182 -27.44 -1.68 -3.37
C GLU A 182 -28.19 -1.10 -4.57
N LYS A 183 -28.48 -1.96 -5.54
CA LYS A 183 -29.37 -1.64 -6.67
C LYS A 183 -30.59 -2.53 -6.60
N VAL A 184 -31.74 -1.93 -6.48
CA VAL A 184 -33.03 -2.63 -6.45
C VAL A 184 -33.66 -2.54 -7.83
N LYS A 185 -33.99 -3.69 -8.41
CA LYS A 185 -34.72 -3.80 -9.67
C LYS A 185 -36.01 -4.55 -9.43
N THR A 186 -37.14 -3.85 -9.51
CA THR A 186 -38.47 -4.46 -9.48
C THR A 186 -38.95 -4.72 -10.91
N THR A 187 -39.36 -5.94 -11.20
CA THR A 187 -39.94 -6.35 -12.48
C THR A 187 -41.32 -6.89 -12.23
N ARG A 188 -42.24 -6.67 -13.18
CA ARG A 188 -43.57 -7.24 -13.15
C ARG A 188 -43.71 -8.16 -14.35
N ASP A 189 -44.18 -9.40 -14.11
CA ASP A 189 -44.41 -10.36 -15.19
C ASP A 189 -45.73 -10.09 -15.94
N SER A 190 -46.04 -10.93 -16.94
CA SER A 190 -47.25 -10.81 -17.75
C SER A 190 -48.54 -11.09 -16.96
N LEU A 191 -48.43 -11.66 -15.78
CA LEU A 191 -49.56 -11.94 -14.86
C LEU A 191 -49.70 -10.86 -13.80
N GLY A 192 -48.86 -9.82 -13.85
CA GLY A 192 -48.89 -8.71 -12.90
C GLY A 192 -48.16 -9.00 -11.58
N VAL A 193 -47.45 -10.11 -11.46
CA VAL A 193 -46.70 -10.48 -10.25
C VAL A 193 -45.41 -9.68 -10.21
N GLU A 194 -45.18 -8.96 -9.12
CA GLU A 194 -43.93 -8.22 -8.88
C GLU A 194 -42.88 -9.13 -8.29
N SER A 195 -41.67 -9.05 -8.86
CA SER A 195 -40.46 -9.65 -8.30
C SER A 195 -39.40 -8.59 -8.12
N THR A 196 -38.77 -8.55 -6.93
CA THR A 196 -37.71 -7.60 -6.62
C THR A 196 -36.38 -8.34 -6.56
N MET A 197 -35.42 -7.88 -7.37
CA MET A 197 -34.05 -8.36 -7.37
C MET A 197 -33.16 -7.30 -6.73
N TYR A 198 -32.27 -7.75 -5.87
CA TYR A 198 -31.24 -6.93 -5.24
C TYR A 198 -29.88 -7.27 -5.86
N ASP A 199 -29.17 -6.27 -6.32
CA ASP A 199 -27.80 -6.39 -6.82
C ASP A 199 -26.89 -5.50 -5.98
N TYR A 200 -25.73 -6.01 -5.60
CA TYR A 200 -24.77 -5.35 -4.72
C TYR A 200 -23.45 -5.16 -5.42
N SER A 201 -22.91 -3.95 -5.38
CA SER A 201 -21.59 -3.66 -5.92
C SER A 201 -20.69 -2.98 -4.89
N VAL A 202 -19.41 -3.36 -4.86
CA VAL A 202 -18.41 -2.71 -4.00
C VAL A 202 -18.03 -1.37 -4.61
N ARG A 203 -18.07 -0.29 -3.80
CA ARG A 203 -17.78 1.09 -4.27
C ARG A 203 -16.33 1.26 -4.70
N VAL A 204 -15.40 0.77 -3.89
CA VAL A 204 -13.99 0.83 -4.23
C VAL A 204 -13.73 -0.11 -5.40
N ARG A 205 -13.46 0.44 -6.56
CA ARG A 205 -13.19 -0.33 -7.78
C ARG A 205 -12.02 -1.29 -7.56
N PRO A 206 -12.10 -2.55 -8.03
CA PRO A 206 -11.00 -3.48 -7.95
C PRO A 206 -9.79 -2.98 -8.78
N ASN A 207 -8.59 -3.39 -8.39
CA ASN A 207 -7.37 -2.96 -9.08
C ASN A 207 -7.33 -3.39 -10.56
N GLN A 208 -8.01 -4.48 -10.93
CA GLN A 208 -8.15 -4.93 -12.31
C GLN A 208 -8.72 -3.85 -13.25
N GLU A 209 -9.58 -2.98 -12.72
CA GLU A 209 -10.18 -1.89 -13.51
C GLU A 209 -9.24 -0.70 -13.71
N LEU A 210 -8.15 -0.64 -12.95
CA LEU A 210 -7.15 0.43 -13.02
C LEU A 210 -5.99 0.11 -13.98
N VAL A 211 -5.79 -1.16 -14.35
CA VAL A 211 -4.60 -1.63 -15.09
C VAL A 211 -4.42 -0.96 -16.45
N LYS A 212 -5.49 -0.42 -17.06
CA LYS A 212 -5.42 0.30 -18.33
C LYS A 212 -4.46 1.49 -18.30
N ASN A 213 -4.33 2.12 -17.13
CA ASN A 213 -3.47 3.29 -16.94
C ASN A 213 -2.04 2.90 -16.51
N TYR A 214 -1.84 1.67 -16.06
CA TYR A 214 -0.53 1.17 -15.64
C TYR A 214 0.48 1.21 -16.79
N LYS A 215 1.72 1.60 -16.50
CA LYS A 215 2.81 1.69 -17.48
C LYS A 215 3.84 0.58 -17.29
N HIS A 216 4.52 0.52 -16.15
CA HIS A 216 5.61 -0.41 -15.84
C HIS A 216 5.91 -0.48 -14.35
N GLY A 217 6.80 -1.38 -13.94
CA GLY A 217 7.39 -1.39 -12.59
C GLY A 217 6.54 -2.04 -11.50
N LEU A 218 5.72 -3.07 -11.82
CA LEU A 218 4.92 -3.80 -10.84
C LEU A 218 5.48 -5.20 -10.57
N LEU A 219 5.77 -5.46 -9.31
CA LEU A 219 6.17 -6.77 -8.78
C LEU A 219 5.09 -7.27 -7.81
N LEU A 220 4.55 -8.46 -8.08
CA LEU A 220 3.47 -9.08 -7.33
C LEU A 220 3.95 -10.31 -6.57
N PHE A 221 3.49 -10.46 -5.31
CA PHE A 221 3.67 -11.67 -4.53
C PHE A 221 2.37 -12.16 -3.91
N THR A 222 2.21 -13.48 -3.81
CA THR A 222 1.12 -14.10 -3.04
C THR A 222 1.59 -15.42 -2.43
N GLY A 223 1.09 -15.75 -1.24
CA GLY A 223 1.26 -17.07 -0.64
C GLY A 223 0.24 -18.05 -1.22
N ALA A 224 0.68 -19.23 -1.69
CA ALA A 224 -0.23 -20.21 -2.28
C ALA A 224 -1.27 -20.76 -1.29
N MET A 225 -0.96 -20.71 0.02
CA MET A 225 -1.81 -21.21 1.11
C MET A 225 -2.51 -20.07 1.88
N ASP A 226 -2.56 -18.86 1.33
CA ASP A 226 -3.17 -17.70 1.97
C ASP A 226 -4.69 -17.87 2.08
N LYS A 227 -5.17 -17.95 3.33
CA LYS A 227 -6.60 -18.04 3.68
C LYS A 227 -7.20 -16.69 4.07
N THR A 228 -6.38 -15.69 4.34
CA THR A 228 -6.80 -14.33 4.70
C THR A 228 -7.13 -13.53 3.44
N VAL A 229 -6.18 -13.47 2.51
CA VAL A 229 -6.37 -12.91 1.17
C VAL A 229 -6.13 -14.02 0.16
N ASN A 230 -7.21 -14.64 -0.30
CA ASN A 230 -7.11 -15.75 -1.24
C ASN A 230 -6.25 -15.35 -2.46
N PRO A 231 -5.30 -16.20 -2.90
CA PRO A 231 -4.44 -15.95 -4.07
C PRO A 231 -5.19 -15.56 -5.34
N ALA A 232 -6.46 -15.94 -5.46
CA ALA A 232 -7.33 -15.51 -6.55
C ALA A 232 -7.42 -13.98 -6.69
N ASN A 233 -7.20 -13.21 -5.60
CA ASN A 233 -7.11 -11.76 -5.69
C ASN A 233 -5.97 -11.31 -6.61
N THR A 234 -4.78 -11.85 -6.40
CA THR A 234 -3.61 -11.56 -7.24
C THR A 234 -3.78 -12.12 -8.65
N LEU A 235 -4.30 -13.35 -8.79
CA LEU A 235 -4.52 -13.97 -10.11
C LEU A 235 -5.53 -13.20 -10.96
N ARG A 236 -6.58 -12.61 -10.38
CA ARG A 236 -7.52 -11.75 -11.11
C ARG A 236 -6.85 -10.45 -11.60
N LEU A 237 -5.95 -9.87 -10.82
CA LEU A 237 -5.17 -8.72 -11.26
C LEU A 237 -4.23 -9.10 -12.41
N VAL A 238 -3.56 -10.25 -12.30
CA VAL A 238 -2.69 -10.80 -13.35
C VAL A 238 -3.44 -11.03 -14.64
N ASP A 239 -4.63 -11.65 -14.59
CA ASP A 239 -5.47 -11.86 -15.79
C ASP A 239 -5.80 -10.52 -16.48
N ALA A 240 -6.10 -9.48 -15.70
CA ALA A 240 -6.37 -8.15 -16.27
C ALA A 240 -5.11 -7.49 -16.87
N LEU A 241 -3.94 -7.67 -16.25
CA LEU A 241 -2.67 -7.18 -16.78
C LEU A 241 -2.30 -7.87 -18.11
N ILE A 242 -2.46 -9.19 -18.18
CA ILE A 242 -2.25 -9.97 -19.40
C ILE A 242 -3.21 -9.51 -20.51
N LYS A 243 -4.50 -9.36 -20.24
CA LYS A 243 -5.50 -8.89 -21.20
C LYS A 243 -5.23 -7.47 -21.71
N ALA A 244 -4.58 -6.65 -20.88
CA ALA A 244 -4.21 -5.28 -21.21
C ALA A 244 -2.81 -5.18 -21.86
N ASP A 245 -2.15 -6.31 -22.13
CA ASP A 245 -0.78 -6.39 -22.68
C ASP A 245 0.21 -5.55 -21.85
N LYS A 246 0.21 -5.77 -20.52
CA LYS A 246 1.06 -5.05 -19.58
C LYS A 246 2.18 -5.94 -19.05
N ASP A 247 3.39 -5.39 -18.97
CA ASP A 247 4.56 -6.07 -18.43
C ASP A 247 4.60 -5.98 -16.89
N PHE A 248 4.83 -7.11 -16.23
CA PHE A 248 4.90 -7.23 -14.75
C PHE A 248 5.67 -8.47 -14.33
N GLU A 249 6.12 -8.52 -13.07
CA GLU A 249 6.65 -9.71 -12.45
C GLU A 249 5.69 -10.26 -11.40
N MET A 250 5.61 -11.59 -11.27
CA MET A 250 4.80 -12.24 -10.24
C MET A 250 5.48 -13.48 -9.68
N PHE A 251 5.40 -13.65 -8.35
CA PHE A 251 5.85 -14.86 -7.65
C PHE A 251 4.75 -15.41 -6.74
N VAL A 252 4.53 -16.71 -6.83
CA VAL A 252 3.71 -17.47 -5.90
C VAL A 252 4.64 -18.21 -4.95
N LEU A 253 4.48 -17.98 -3.64
CA LEU A 253 5.28 -18.63 -2.59
C LEU A 253 4.54 -19.88 -2.10
N PRO A 254 4.98 -21.11 -2.50
CA PRO A 254 4.14 -22.33 -2.39
C PRO A 254 3.78 -22.72 -0.96
N LYS A 255 4.67 -22.46 0.01
CA LYS A 255 4.48 -22.85 1.42
C LYS A 255 3.97 -21.69 2.30
N CYS A 256 3.81 -20.49 1.75
CA CYS A 256 3.41 -19.32 2.52
C CYS A 256 1.90 -19.18 2.63
N THR A 257 1.46 -18.77 3.80
CA THR A 257 0.11 -18.31 4.11
C THR A 257 0.02 -16.80 3.84
N HIS A 258 -0.73 -16.04 4.66
CA HIS A 258 -0.80 -14.58 4.54
C HIS A 258 0.54 -13.88 4.85
N GLY A 259 1.35 -14.43 5.75
CA GLY A 259 2.71 -13.97 6.02
C GLY A 259 3.75 -14.77 5.24
N PHE A 260 4.90 -14.16 4.96
CA PHE A 260 6.06 -14.82 4.38
C PHE A 260 7.06 -15.11 5.48
N PHE A 261 7.77 -16.22 5.40
CA PHE A 261 8.69 -16.67 6.45
C PHE A 261 9.83 -17.53 5.90
N GLY A 262 10.95 -17.52 6.62
CA GLY A 262 12.15 -18.31 6.29
C GLY A 262 12.69 -17.98 4.89
N GLU A 263 13.11 -18.99 4.16
CA GLU A 263 13.68 -18.85 2.81
C GLU A 263 12.76 -18.09 1.83
N SER A 264 11.43 -18.19 2.02
CA SER A 264 10.47 -17.47 1.20
C SER A 264 10.44 -15.97 1.51
N GLU A 265 10.66 -15.60 2.76
CA GLU A 265 10.80 -14.18 3.17
C GLU A 265 12.11 -13.61 2.63
N ASP A 266 13.22 -14.33 2.76
CA ASP A 266 14.53 -13.94 2.20
C ASP A 266 14.43 -13.75 0.67
N PHE A 267 13.77 -14.67 -0.02
CA PHE A 267 13.54 -14.58 -1.45
C PHE A 267 12.71 -13.34 -1.83
N PHE A 268 11.62 -13.08 -1.08
CA PHE A 268 10.79 -11.89 -1.25
C PHE A 268 11.62 -10.61 -1.09
N GLU A 269 12.41 -10.51 -0.01
CA GLU A 269 13.27 -9.35 0.23
C GLU A 269 14.27 -9.12 -0.89
N HIS A 270 15.00 -10.17 -1.29
CA HIS A 270 16.00 -10.07 -2.34
C HIS A 270 15.39 -9.67 -3.69
N LYS A 271 14.16 -10.13 -4.00
CA LYS A 271 13.45 -9.71 -5.19
C LYS A 271 12.99 -8.27 -5.11
N MET A 272 12.46 -7.84 -3.97
CA MET A 272 12.08 -6.46 -3.71
C MET A 272 13.28 -5.51 -3.87
N TRP A 273 14.44 -5.84 -3.32
CA TRP A 273 15.66 -5.04 -3.45
C TRP A 273 16.12 -4.86 -4.89
N ARG A 274 16.00 -5.91 -5.70
CA ARG A 274 16.40 -5.86 -7.12
C ARG A 274 15.39 -5.14 -8.00
N HIS A 275 14.17 -5.05 -7.53
CA HIS A 275 13.07 -4.40 -8.24
C HIS A 275 13.13 -2.87 -8.09
N PHE A 276 13.52 -2.39 -6.91
CA PHE A 276 13.77 -0.98 -6.67
C PHE A 276 15.17 -0.56 -7.12
#